data_c04126ea2b37b53261c26f85eacff8cb
#
_entry.id   c04126ea2b37b53261c26f85eacff8cb
#
_cell.length_a   1.000
_cell.length_b   1.000
_cell.length_c   1.000
_cell.angle_alpha   90.00
_cell.angle_beta   90.00
_cell.angle_gamma   90.00
#
_symmetry.space_group_name_H-M   'P 1'
#
loop_
_entity.id
_entity.type
_entity.pdbx_description
1 polymer ?
#
loop_
_entity_poly.entity_id
_entity_poly.type
_entity_poly.pdbx_seq_one_letter_code
_entity_poly.pdbx_strand_id
1 'polypeptide(L)'
;MKTIEWNEEQRKAFQDLLREFTALINAKAQEEKQTGKIPKIPKYGSCQNGLNKFLTPWGYACRVGVGKINLCFKPSIAFCRQDILGEGFVNGEKPTPIKGFYLWFAYDWCNDFEKFYLCIGRSIEENGEKECQKCLAYDKIIDPNGDTYYQESYDDLEADLENITNDFLRFANEFNQIPTACFKLEPSSASH
;
A
#
# COMPACT_ATOMS: atom_id res chain seq x y z
N MET A 1 -17.33 -1.23 4.96
CA MET A 1 -16.50 -1.09 6.19
C MET A 1 -16.91 0.19 6.93
N LYS A 2 -16.44 0.38 8.19
CA LYS A 2 -16.70 1.63 8.93
C LYS A 2 -15.79 2.76 8.43
N THR A 3 -16.22 4.00 8.59
CA THR A 3 -15.39 5.18 8.44
C THR A 3 -14.27 5.16 9.47
N ILE A 4 -13.05 5.50 9.06
CA ILE A 4 -11.88 5.60 9.93
C ILE A 4 -11.76 7.06 10.35
N GLU A 5 -11.84 7.30 11.65
CA GLU A 5 -11.59 8.59 12.26
C GLU A 5 -10.55 8.40 13.38
N TRP A 6 -9.42 9.06 13.25
CA TRP A 6 -8.34 8.99 14.21
C TRP A 6 -8.26 10.24 15.06
N ASN A 7 -8.12 10.05 16.38
CA ASN A 7 -7.74 11.12 17.28
C ASN A 7 -6.24 11.45 17.14
N GLU A 8 -5.77 12.49 17.80
CA GLU A 8 -4.37 12.96 17.74
C GLU A 8 -3.35 11.87 18.12
N GLU A 9 -3.65 11.05 19.13
CA GLU A 9 -2.76 9.96 19.55
C GLU A 9 -2.64 8.88 18.46
N GLN A 10 -3.74 8.53 17.81
CA GLN A 10 -3.76 7.55 16.73
C GLN A 10 -3.07 8.09 15.49
N ARG A 11 -3.27 9.37 15.15
CA ARG A 11 -2.56 10.03 14.04
C ARG A 11 -1.06 9.99 14.29
N LYS A 12 -0.61 10.38 15.46
CA LYS A 12 0.80 10.31 15.84
C LYS A 12 1.35 8.89 15.79
N ALA A 13 0.62 7.90 16.28
CA ALA A 13 1.03 6.51 16.24
C ALA A 13 1.22 6.02 14.79
N PHE A 14 0.35 6.39 13.87
CA PHE A 14 0.51 6.08 12.44
C PHE A 14 1.73 6.77 11.84
N GLN A 15 1.93 8.05 12.13
CA GLN A 15 3.09 8.80 11.66
C GLN A 15 4.40 8.20 12.17
N ASP A 16 4.45 7.76 13.43
CA ASP A 16 5.64 7.10 14.00
C ASP A 16 5.95 5.76 13.31
N LEU A 17 4.92 5.01 12.88
CA LEU A 17 5.11 3.79 12.09
C LEU A 17 5.66 4.08 10.67
N LEU A 18 5.24 5.18 10.04
CA LEU A 18 5.83 5.60 8.76
C LEU A 18 7.28 6.05 8.93
N ARG A 19 7.60 6.75 10.02
CA ARG A 19 8.99 7.11 10.38
C ARG A 19 9.85 5.87 10.60
N GLU A 20 9.36 4.87 11.35
CA GLU A 20 10.06 3.60 11.56
C GLU A 20 10.37 2.92 10.21
N PHE A 21 9.38 2.82 9.32
CA PHE A 21 9.57 2.26 7.98
C PHE A 21 10.64 3.01 7.19
N THR A 22 10.54 4.33 7.11
CA THR A 22 11.49 5.16 6.35
C THR A 22 12.90 5.11 6.93
N ALA A 23 13.04 5.12 8.26
CA ALA A 23 14.32 5.00 8.94
C ALA A 23 15.05 3.68 8.61
N LEU A 24 14.30 2.56 8.51
CA LEU A 24 14.88 1.27 8.08
C LEU A 24 15.47 1.34 6.68
N ILE A 25 14.82 2.05 5.77
CA ILE A 25 15.29 2.21 4.39
C ILE A 25 16.49 3.15 4.34
N ASN A 26 16.40 4.30 5.03
CA ASN A 26 17.48 5.31 5.06
C ASN A 26 18.78 4.74 5.64
N ALA A 27 18.70 3.89 6.66
CA ALA A 27 19.89 3.21 7.19
C ALA A 27 20.57 2.34 6.10
N LYS A 28 19.79 1.72 5.21
CA LYS A 28 20.32 0.93 4.09
C LYS A 28 20.82 1.79 2.93
N ALA A 29 20.15 2.90 2.65
CA ALA A 29 20.62 3.88 1.67
C ALA A 29 21.99 4.46 2.05
N GLN A 30 22.22 4.72 3.33
CA GLN A 30 23.53 5.14 3.83
C GLN A 30 24.60 4.05 3.68
N GLU A 31 24.25 2.78 3.91
CA GLU A 31 25.15 1.65 3.68
C GLU A 31 25.60 1.60 2.20
N GLU A 32 24.69 1.83 1.25
CA GLU A 32 25.02 1.88 -0.17
C GLU A 32 25.98 3.05 -0.49
N LYS A 33 25.69 4.25 -0.01
CA LYS A 33 26.53 5.44 -0.21
C LYS A 33 27.96 5.21 0.31
N GLN A 34 28.12 4.46 1.41
CA GLN A 34 29.42 4.19 2.00
C GLN A 34 30.18 3.05 1.30
N THR A 35 29.48 2.07 0.78
CA THR A 35 30.12 0.85 0.26
C THR A 35 30.09 0.74 -1.26
N GLY A 36 29.24 1.52 -1.93
CA GLY A 36 28.97 1.42 -3.36
C GLY A 36 28.30 0.11 -3.79
N LYS A 37 27.71 -0.63 -2.83
CA LYS A 37 27.05 -1.92 -3.09
C LYS A 37 25.58 -1.84 -2.76
N ILE A 38 24.74 -2.45 -3.59
CA ILE A 38 23.29 -2.58 -3.33
C ILE A 38 23.08 -3.27 -1.97
N PRO A 39 22.42 -2.62 -1.02
CA PRO A 39 22.29 -3.14 0.34
C PRO A 39 21.32 -4.33 0.39
N LYS A 40 21.53 -5.21 1.34
CA LYS A 40 20.59 -6.28 1.66
C LYS A 40 19.33 -5.69 2.31
N ILE A 41 18.22 -6.42 2.22
CA ILE A 41 16.97 -6.01 2.87
C ILE A 41 17.15 -5.76 4.36
N PRO A 42 16.50 -4.71 4.92
CA PRO A 42 16.50 -4.49 6.36
C PRO A 42 15.65 -5.54 7.10
N LYS A 43 15.81 -5.62 8.41
CA LYS A 43 14.91 -6.39 9.28
C LYS A 43 13.65 -5.58 9.54
N TYR A 44 12.57 -5.85 8.82
CA TYR A 44 11.31 -5.09 8.86
C TYR A 44 10.19 -5.75 9.68
N GLY A 45 10.43 -6.91 10.30
CA GLY A 45 9.37 -7.68 10.99
C GLY A 45 8.69 -6.89 12.13
N SER A 46 9.46 -6.10 12.90
CA SER A 46 8.90 -5.24 13.97
C SER A 46 7.95 -4.19 13.38
N CYS A 47 8.39 -3.46 12.37
CA CYS A 47 7.60 -2.46 11.67
C CYS A 47 6.30 -3.05 11.10
N GLN A 48 6.38 -4.18 10.39
CA GLN A 48 5.20 -4.86 9.86
C GLN A 48 4.22 -5.28 10.97
N ASN A 49 4.74 -5.82 12.08
CA ASN A 49 3.91 -6.21 13.23
C ASN A 49 3.26 -4.99 13.90
N GLY A 50 3.98 -3.87 14.03
CA GLY A 50 3.45 -2.61 14.55
C GLY A 50 2.30 -2.08 13.69
N LEU A 51 2.51 -2.04 12.36
CA LEU A 51 1.49 -1.64 11.39
C LEU A 51 0.24 -2.53 11.49
N ASN A 52 0.41 -3.85 11.53
CA ASN A 52 -0.73 -4.77 11.65
C ASN A 52 -1.46 -4.59 12.99
N LYS A 53 -0.73 -4.47 14.11
CA LYS A 53 -1.33 -4.23 15.42
C LYS A 53 -2.17 -2.95 15.43
N PHE A 54 -1.67 -1.88 14.80
CA PHE A 54 -2.36 -0.60 14.72
C PHE A 54 -3.59 -0.64 13.81
N LEU A 55 -3.48 -1.24 12.61
CA LEU A 55 -4.50 -1.15 11.57
C LEU A 55 -5.53 -2.29 11.56
N THR A 56 -5.26 -3.43 12.21
CA THR A 56 -6.22 -4.54 12.32
C THR A 56 -7.59 -4.11 12.90
N PRO A 57 -7.66 -3.28 13.97
CA PRO A 57 -8.94 -2.80 14.47
C PRO A 57 -9.75 -1.97 13.47
N TRP A 58 -9.09 -1.41 12.46
CA TRP A 58 -9.68 -0.61 11.38
C TRP A 58 -10.01 -1.43 10.13
N GLY A 59 -9.78 -2.76 10.19
CA GLY A 59 -10.10 -3.68 9.12
C GLY A 59 -9.04 -3.79 8.03
N TYR A 60 -7.80 -3.42 8.31
CA TYR A 60 -6.68 -3.54 7.39
C TYR A 60 -5.64 -4.53 7.88
N ALA A 61 -5.01 -5.21 6.93
CA ALA A 61 -3.82 -6.02 7.13
C ALA A 61 -2.70 -5.47 6.23
N CYS A 62 -1.47 -5.41 6.76
CA CYS A 62 -0.34 -4.76 6.10
C CYS A 62 0.72 -5.75 5.67
N ARG A 63 1.32 -5.46 4.51
CA ARG A 63 2.51 -6.14 4.02
C ARG A 63 3.58 -5.11 3.69
N VAL A 64 4.74 -5.24 4.35
CA VAL A 64 5.95 -4.47 4.03
C VAL A 64 6.71 -5.20 2.93
N GLY A 65 6.96 -4.50 1.83
CA GLY A 65 7.72 -4.98 0.67
C GLY A 65 9.02 -4.21 0.53
N VAL A 66 10.15 -4.88 0.78
CA VAL A 66 11.49 -4.26 0.71
C VAL A 66 12.41 -4.94 -0.31
N GLY A 67 11.91 -5.90 -1.06
CA GLY A 67 12.67 -6.75 -1.98
C GLY A 67 12.79 -8.19 -1.48
N LYS A 68 13.54 -9.01 -2.21
CA LYS A 68 13.73 -10.44 -1.85
C LYS A 68 15.06 -10.71 -1.14
N ILE A 69 16.17 -10.29 -1.73
CA ILE A 69 17.54 -10.48 -1.22
C ILE A 69 18.16 -9.11 -0.94
N ASN A 70 18.06 -8.23 -1.92
CA ASN A 70 18.54 -6.86 -1.86
C ASN A 70 17.36 -5.90 -1.73
N LEU A 71 17.63 -4.71 -1.17
CA LEU A 71 16.65 -3.64 -1.10
C LEU A 71 16.19 -3.26 -2.51
N CYS A 72 14.87 -3.19 -2.71
CA CYS A 72 14.30 -2.75 -3.98
C CYS A 72 14.32 -1.21 -4.09
N PHE A 73 14.19 -0.69 -5.31
CA PHE A 73 14.21 0.76 -5.56
C PHE A 73 13.03 1.50 -4.92
N LYS A 74 11.88 0.86 -4.82
CA LYS A 74 10.67 1.42 -4.20
C LYS A 74 10.12 0.48 -3.12
N PRO A 75 10.78 0.41 -1.94
CA PRO A 75 10.21 -0.28 -0.80
C PRO A 75 8.87 0.35 -0.44
N SER A 76 7.94 -0.48 0.02
CA SER A 76 6.55 -0.05 0.16
C SER A 76 5.81 -0.78 1.28
N ILE A 77 4.69 -0.20 1.67
CA ILE A 77 3.70 -0.82 2.54
C ILE A 77 2.41 -0.96 1.74
N ALA A 78 1.90 -2.19 1.59
CA ALA A 78 0.57 -2.45 1.09
C ALA A 78 -0.40 -2.61 2.27
N PHE A 79 -1.47 -1.81 2.27
CA PHE A 79 -2.54 -1.88 3.26
C PHE A 79 -3.76 -2.50 2.59
N CYS A 80 -4.04 -3.75 2.93
CA CYS A 80 -5.10 -4.54 2.31
C CYS A 80 -6.34 -4.56 3.20
N ARG A 81 -7.50 -4.33 2.63
CA ARG A 81 -8.78 -4.50 3.34
C ARG A 81 -8.98 -5.97 3.70
N GLN A 82 -9.23 -6.26 4.96
CA GLN A 82 -9.41 -7.65 5.44
C GLN A 82 -10.66 -8.32 4.88
N ASP A 83 -11.72 -7.55 4.63
CA ASP A 83 -13.00 -8.06 4.16
C ASP A 83 -13.01 -8.49 2.68
N ILE A 84 -11.94 -8.14 1.92
CA ILE A 84 -11.77 -8.61 0.54
C ILE A 84 -10.60 -9.60 0.40
N LEU A 85 -9.86 -9.90 1.48
CA LEU A 85 -8.83 -10.94 1.46
C LEU A 85 -9.48 -12.32 1.26
N GLY A 86 -8.97 -13.10 0.31
CA GLY A 86 -9.51 -14.41 -0.03
C GLY A 86 -10.75 -14.40 -0.90
N GLU A 87 -11.31 -13.23 -1.22
CA GLU A 87 -12.45 -13.08 -2.11
C GLU A 87 -11.97 -12.88 -3.57
N GLY A 88 -12.44 -13.74 -4.46
CA GLY A 88 -12.22 -13.59 -5.89
C GLY A 88 -10.74 -13.58 -6.31
N PHE A 89 -10.26 -12.46 -6.82
CA PHE A 89 -8.90 -12.30 -7.32
C PHE A 89 -7.92 -11.77 -6.26
N VAL A 90 -8.39 -11.46 -5.07
CA VAL A 90 -7.51 -11.06 -3.97
C VAL A 90 -6.83 -12.29 -3.40
N ASN A 91 -5.51 -12.23 -3.32
CA ASN A 91 -4.67 -13.37 -3.01
C ASN A 91 -4.89 -13.90 -1.61
N GLY A 92 -5.58 -15.04 -1.49
CA GLY A 92 -5.60 -15.88 -0.31
C GLY A 92 -5.88 -15.14 1.01
N GLU A 93 -5.63 -15.80 2.11
CA GLU A 93 -5.84 -15.25 3.47
C GLU A 93 -4.77 -14.24 3.90
N LYS A 94 -3.69 -14.07 3.13
CA LYS A 94 -2.56 -13.19 3.49
C LYS A 94 -2.52 -11.97 2.61
N PRO A 95 -2.29 -10.78 3.19
CA PRO A 95 -2.11 -9.56 2.42
C PRO A 95 -0.87 -9.69 1.52
N THR A 96 -1.09 -9.66 0.22
CA THR A 96 -0.03 -9.60 -0.77
C THR A 96 -0.41 -8.62 -1.87
N PRO A 97 0.50 -7.74 -2.30
CA PRO A 97 0.24 -6.79 -3.38
C PRO A 97 0.30 -7.45 -4.78
N ILE A 98 0.21 -8.77 -4.87
CA ILE A 98 0.32 -9.52 -6.13
C ILE A 98 -1.00 -9.54 -6.87
N LYS A 99 -2.13 -9.52 -6.15
CA LYS A 99 -3.47 -9.54 -6.75
C LYS A 99 -4.40 -8.55 -6.07
N GLY A 100 -5.28 -7.93 -6.84
CA GLY A 100 -6.34 -7.07 -6.35
C GLY A 100 -5.93 -5.62 -6.09
N PHE A 101 -6.71 -4.96 -5.27
CA PHE A 101 -6.55 -3.55 -4.91
C PHE A 101 -6.10 -3.41 -3.46
N TYR A 102 -5.28 -2.40 -3.20
CA TYR A 102 -4.76 -2.08 -1.87
C TYR A 102 -4.35 -0.61 -1.81
N LEU A 103 -4.35 -0.02 -0.64
CA LEU A 103 -3.64 1.23 -0.41
C LEU A 103 -2.14 0.95 -0.44
N TRP A 104 -1.38 1.80 -1.11
CA TRP A 104 0.05 1.62 -1.31
C TRP A 104 0.80 2.89 -0.92
N PHE A 105 1.66 2.77 0.09
CA PHE A 105 2.62 3.81 0.44
C PHE A 105 4.01 3.33 0.03
N ALA A 106 4.71 4.11 -0.78
CA ALA A 106 6.02 3.74 -1.28
C ALA A 106 7.03 4.86 -1.09
N TYR A 107 8.28 4.47 -0.92
CA TYR A 107 9.41 5.36 -0.78
C TYR A 107 10.42 5.11 -1.91
N ASP A 108 10.60 6.08 -2.78
CA ASP A 108 11.63 6.09 -3.83
C ASP A 108 12.90 6.73 -3.25
N TRP A 109 13.82 5.89 -2.81
CA TRP A 109 15.05 6.31 -2.11
C TRP A 109 16.27 6.42 -3.02
N CYS A 110 16.16 5.98 -4.29
CA CYS A 110 17.29 5.90 -5.21
C CYS A 110 17.52 7.16 -6.03
N ASN A 111 16.57 8.08 -6.06
CA ASN A 111 16.70 9.34 -6.73
C ASN A 111 17.40 10.37 -5.82
N ASP A 112 18.04 11.36 -6.41
CA ASP A 112 18.71 12.45 -5.67
C ASP A 112 17.74 13.24 -4.78
N PHE A 113 16.44 13.11 -5.03
CA PHE A 113 15.33 13.63 -4.25
C PHE A 113 14.51 12.48 -3.71
N GLU A 114 14.45 12.37 -2.38
CA GLU A 114 13.50 11.46 -1.72
C GLU A 114 12.09 11.74 -2.22
N LYS A 115 11.33 10.69 -2.54
CA LYS A 115 9.95 10.86 -2.97
C LYS A 115 9.07 9.76 -2.39
N PHE A 116 7.93 10.19 -1.85
CA PHE A 116 6.94 9.30 -1.29
C PHE A 116 5.68 9.32 -2.15
N TYR A 117 5.01 8.19 -2.22
CA TYR A 117 3.77 8.02 -2.97
C TYR A 117 2.73 7.37 -2.09
N LEU A 118 1.50 7.84 -2.19
CA LEU A 118 0.34 7.21 -1.59
C LEU A 118 -0.75 7.09 -2.65
N CYS A 119 -1.28 5.88 -2.85
CA CYS A 119 -2.37 5.67 -3.81
C CYS A 119 -3.24 4.48 -3.42
N ILE A 120 -4.41 4.36 -4.04
CA ILE A 120 -5.09 3.07 -4.17
C ILE A 120 -4.52 2.40 -5.41
N GLY A 121 -3.62 1.44 -5.18
CA GLY A 121 -2.94 0.68 -6.23
C GLY A 121 -3.71 -0.57 -6.63
N ARG A 122 -3.39 -1.08 -7.79
CA ARG A 122 -3.78 -2.40 -8.25
C ARG A 122 -2.55 -3.24 -8.55
N SER A 123 -2.70 -4.56 -8.53
CA SER A 123 -1.67 -5.46 -9.03
C SER A 123 -1.39 -5.17 -10.50
N ILE A 124 -0.10 -4.99 -10.83
CA ILE A 124 0.38 -4.77 -12.20
C ILE A 124 0.99 -6.04 -12.82
N GLU A 125 1.01 -7.16 -12.09
CA GLU A 125 1.42 -8.42 -12.70
C GLU A 125 0.45 -8.79 -13.82
N GLU A 126 0.95 -9.34 -14.92
CA GLU A 126 0.21 -9.51 -16.16
C GLU A 126 -1.17 -10.17 -15.98
N ASN A 127 -1.25 -11.20 -15.16
CA ASN A 127 -2.53 -11.83 -14.85
C ASN A 127 -3.36 -11.03 -13.85
N GLY A 128 -2.73 -10.37 -12.89
CA GLY A 128 -3.39 -9.58 -11.85
C GLY A 128 -4.05 -8.33 -12.40
N GLU A 129 -3.44 -7.65 -13.36
CA GLU A 129 -4.03 -6.49 -14.02
C GLU A 129 -5.30 -6.87 -14.78
N LYS A 130 -5.25 -7.93 -15.59
CA LYS A 130 -6.41 -8.44 -16.34
C LYS A 130 -7.54 -8.90 -15.41
N GLU A 131 -7.21 -9.50 -14.28
CA GLU A 131 -8.20 -9.90 -13.28
C GLU A 131 -8.86 -8.67 -12.61
N CYS A 132 -8.07 -7.64 -12.25
CA CYS A 132 -8.60 -6.40 -11.69
C CYS A 132 -9.63 -5.74 -12.61
N GLN A 133 -9.41 -5.74 -13.93
CA GLN A 133 -10.32 -5.15 -14.91
C GLN A 133 -11.67 -5.87 -15.01
N LYS A 134 -11.79 -7.09 -14.50
CA LYS A 134 -13.02 -7.89 -14.54
C LYS A 134 -13.94 -7.68 -13.35
N CYS A 135 -13.62 -6.79 -12.44
CA CYS A 135 -14.45 -6.53 -11.27
C CYS A 135 -15.02 -5.09 -11.30
N LEU A 136 -16.20 -4.91 -10.73
CA LEU A 136 -16.91 -3.62 -10.68
C LEU A 136 -16.14 -2.54 -9.87
N ALA A 137 -15.20 -2.92 -9.03
CA ALA A 137 -14.38 -1.97 -8.29
C ALA A 137 -13.37 -1.26 -9.20
N TYR A 138 -13.03 -1.83 -10.36
CA TYR A 138 -12.05 -1.25 -11.28
C TYR A 138 -12.42 0.17 -11.68
N ASP A 139 -13.59 0.37 -12.25
CA ASP A 139 -14.08 1.68 -12.73
C ASP A 139 -14.32 2.70 -11.60
N LYS A 140 -14.30 2.26 -10.35
CA LYS A 140 -14.42 3.14 -9.17
C LYS A 140 -13.05 3.64 -8.69
N ILE A 141 -11.98 2.95 -9.05
CA ILE A 141 -10.62 3.22 -8.58
C ILE A 141 -9.75 3.75 -9.73
N ILE A 142 -9.94 3.21 -10.92
CA ILE A 142 -9.11 3.48 -12.09
C ILE A 142 -9.90 4.30 -13.10
N ASP A 143 -9.28 5.36 -13.59
CA ASP A 143 -9.86 6.22 -14.60
C ASP A 143 -9.80 5.58 -16.02
N PRO A 144 -10.47 6.19 -17.02
CA PRO A 144 -10.44 5.66 -18.39
C PRO A 144 -9.06 5.64 -19.05
N ASN A 145 -8.09 6.40 -18.55
CA ASN A 145 -6.72 6.43 -19.05
C ASN A 145 -5.83 5.33 -18.41
N GLY A 146 -6.36 4.63 -17.39
CA GLY A 146 -5.66 3.59 -16.67
C GLY A 146 -4.91 4.08 -15.42
N ASP A 147 -5.07 5.34 -15.04
CA ASP A 147 -4.52 5.90 -13.81
C ASP A 147 -5.50 5.75 -12.65
N THR A 148 -5.00 5.80 -11.41
CA THR A 148 -5.89 5.80 -10.25
C THR A 148 -6.42 7.20 -9.96
N TYR A 149 -7.73 7.29 -9.60
CA TYR A 149 -8.32 8.53 -9.07
C TYR A 149 -7.72 8.96 -7.72
N TYR A 150 -7.06 8.05 -7.01
CA TYR A 150 -6.58 8.21 -5.64
C TYR A 150 -5.07 8.11 -5.62
N GLN A 151 -4.38 9.23 -5.88
CA GLN A 151 -2.92 9.28 -5.91
C GLN A 151 -2.41 10.63 -5.43
N GLU A 152 -1.40 10.60 -4.55
CA GLU A 152 -0.64 11.76 -4.10
C GLU A 152 0.85 11.43 -4.05
N SER A 153 1.69 12.47 -4.11
CA SER A 153 3.13 12.33 -3.94
C SER A 153 3.69 13.46 -3.08
N TYR A 154 4.76 13.16 -2.33
CA TYR A 154 5.34 14.03 -1.33
C TYR A 154 6.86 14.02 -1.46
N ASP A 155 7.50 15.16 -1.18
CA ASP A 155 8.94 15.32 -1.36
C ASP A 155 9.71 15.27 -0.03
N ASP A 156 9.02 15.39 1.11
CA ASP A 156 9.62 15.36 2.46
C ASP A 156 8.68 14.66 3.44
N LEU A 157 9.15 13.57 4.06
CA LEU A 157 8.30 12.83 5.00
C LEU A 157 7.88 13.68 6.19
N GLU A 158 8.84 14.37 6.84
CA GLU A 158 8.54 15.07 8.10
C GLU A 158 7.66 16.30 7.87
N ALA A 159 7.90 17.03 6.79
CA ALA A 159 7.06 18.17 6.40
C ALA A 159 5.65 17.74 5.98
N ASP A 160 5.51 16.57 5.37
CA ASP A 160 4.27 16.11 4.76
C ASP A 160 3.50 15.07 5.59
N LEU A 161 3.99 14.66 6.77
CA LEU A 161 3.35 13.61 7.58
C LEU A 161 1.88 13.88 7.87
N GLU A 162 1.50 15.11 8.12
CA GLU A 162 0.10 15.47 8.37
C GLU A 162 -0.73 15.35 7.08
N ASN A 163 -0.21 15.79 5.94
CA ASN A 163 -0.84 15.64 4.63
C ASN A 163 -0.99 14.15 4.28
N ILE A 164 0.09 13.36 4.44
CA ILE A 164 0.09 11.91 4.22
C ILE A 164 -0.98 11.22 5.07
N THR A 165 -1.10 11.63 6.35
CA THR A 165 -2.10 11.07 7.27
C THR A 165 -3.52 11.41 6.83
N ASN A 166 -3.76 12.66 6.43
CA ASN A 166 -5.07 13.10 5.93
C ASN A 166 -5.46 12.38 4.64
N ASP A 167 -4.54 12.27 3.71
CA ASP A 167 -4.77 11.58 2.43
C ASP A 167 -4.95 10.08 2.63
N PHE A 168 -4.19 9.46 3.55
CA PHE A 168 -4.42 8.07 3.93
C PHE A 168 -5.84 7.84 4.44
N LEU A 169 -6.32 8.68 5.35
CA LEU A 169 -7.67 8.61 5.90
C LEU A 169 -8.72 8.83 4.82
N ARG A 170 -8.51 9.81 3.95
CA ARG A 170 -9.39 10.11 2.80
C ARG A 170 -9.48 8.90 1.87
N PHE A 171 -8.34 8.39 1.42
CA PHE A 171 -8.30 7.24 0.51
C PHE A 171 -8.83 5.96 1.14
N ALA A 172 -8.51 5.71 2.42
CA ALA A 172 -9.03 4.56 3.14
C ALA A 172 -10.56 4.62 3.27
N ASN A 173 -11.11 5.80 3.55
CA ASN A 173 -12.54 5.98 3.68
C ASN A 173 -13.27 5.81 2.34
N GLU A 174 -12.74 6.37 1.25
CA GLU A 174 -13.28 6.15 -0.10
C GLU A 174 -13.19 4.66 -0.49
N PHE A 175 -12.05 4.02 -0.24
CA PHE A 175 -11.87 2.60 -0.49
C PHE A 175 -12.84 1.74 0.32
N ASN A 176 -13.13 2.12 1.57
CA ASN A 176 -14.08 1.44 2.44
C ASN A 176 -15.54 1.57 1.97
N GLN A 177 -15.89 2.61 1.22
CA GLN A 177 -17.23 2.79 0.66
C GLN A 177 -17.51 1.83 -0.51
N ILE A 178 -16.48 1.30 -1.17
CA ILE A 178 -16.66 0.34 -2.25
C ILE A 178 -17.14 -0.99 -1.64
N PRO A 179 -18.36 -1.48 -1.97
CA PRO A 179 -18.87 -2.72 -1.44
C PRO A 179 -17.96 -3.92 -1.75
N THR A 180 -17.81 -4.85 -0.81
CA THR A 180 -17.01 -6.08 -0.98
C THR A 180 -17.42 -6.86 -2.23
N ALA A 181 -18.73 -6.87 -2.56
CA ALA A 181 -19.23 -7.54 -3.76
C ALA A 181 -18.63 -6.99 -5.07
N CYS A 182 -18.22 -5.70 -5.10
CA CYS A 182 -17.60 -5.09 -6.29
C CYS A 182 -16.20 -5.64 -6.59
N PHE A 183 -15.56 -6.29 -5.63
CA PHE A 183 -14.23 -6.91 -5.79
C PHE A 183 -14.27 -8.36 -6.23
N LYS A 184 -15.46 -8.95 -6.36
CA LYS A 184 -15.63 -10.30 -6.89
C LYS A 184 -15.48 -10.28 -8.41
N LEU A 185 -14.79 -11.31 -8.93
CA LEU A 185 -14.75 -11.51 -10.38
C LEU A 185 -16.17 -11.83 -10.86
N GLU A 186 -16.60 -11.17 -11.92
CA GLU A 186 -17.80 -11.62 -12.61
C GLU A 186 -17.58 -13.03 -13.16
N PRO A 187 -18.54 -13.95 -12.97
CA PRO A 187 -18.44 -15.24 -13.62
C PRO A 187 -18.30 -14.99 -15.13
N SER A 188 -17.23 -15.55 -15.72
CA SER A 188 -17.08 -15.51 -17.17
C SER A 188 -18.39 -16.02 -17.77
N SER A 189 -19.11 -15.17 -18.48
CA SER A 189 -20.23 -15.62 -19.28
C SER A 189 -19.69 -16.70 -20.21
N ALA A 190 -19.97 -17.96 -19.86
CA ALA A 190 -19.66 -19.07 -20.73
C ALA A 190 -20.29 -18.77 -22.08
N SER A 191 -19.47 -18.47 -23.08
CA SER A 191 -19.89 -18.36 -24.46
C SER A 191 -20.53 -19.69 -24.86
N HIS A 192 -21.83 -19.64 -25.01
CA HIS A 192 -22.64 -20.70 -25.64
C HIS A 192 -22.41 -20.70 -27.13
#